data_a00ff42749ad1df819e99e290053dd83
#
_entry.id   a00ff42749ad1df819e99e290053dd83
#
_cell.length_a   1.000
_cell.length_b   1.000
_cell.length_c   1.000
_cell.angle_alpha   90.00
_cell.angle_beta   90.00
_cell.angle_gamma   90.00
#
_symmetry.space_group_name_H-M   'P 1'
#
loop_
_entity.id
_entity.type
_entity.pdbx_description
1 polymer ?
#
loop_
_entity_poly.entity_id
_entity_poly.type
_entity_poly.pdbx_seq_one_letter_code
_entity_poly.pdbx_strand_id
1 'polypeptide(L)'
;MTTLKNPTNLQPAPIIDETAGLLTEHYVFPEVAEQLADLLRRRLAEGAYDVGSAAELAALVTADLQSVNGDKHLRLKHHADPVSPEQGAATMESIRRDFDTSLGGAPRVELLDGGVTLVELAPMLFPLDWAAEPLTAALTLASRAEALILDLRGNRGGDPDTVAFVCSHLLDQRTHLNSMYWRKGDRTEQSWSLPHVPGARFGGTKPLYILVSTTTFSAAEELAYDLQQLGRAVIVGEPTRGGAHPCKGWTVHPHLEATVPTGRAINPISGTNWEGTGVQPDISCPAEKALDEALAQLRN
;
A
#
# COMPACT_ATOMS: atom_id res chain seq x y z
N MET A 1 -25.24 43.25 15.66
CA MET A 1 -24.85 42.17 14.76
C MET A 1 -23.91 41.25 15.53
N THR A 2 -24.44 40.19 16.09
CA THR A 2 -23.68 39.22 16.89
C THR A 2 -23.11 38.19 15.93
N THR A 3 -21.81 38.25 15.73
CA THR A 3 -21.06 37.25 14.96
C THR A 3 -21.22 35.89 15.64
N LEU A 4 -21.94 35.00 15.02
CA LEU A 4 -22.00 33.58 15.37
C LEU A 4 -20.57 33.02 15.31
N LYS A 5 -19.95 32.81 16.47
CA LYS A 5 -18.73 32.00 16.55
C LYS A 5 -19.07 30.59 16.12
N ASN A 6 -18.44 30.15 15.03
CA ASN A 6 -18.50 28.79 14.54
C ASN A 6 -17.91 27.85 15.63
N PRO A 7 -18.57 26.76 16.03
CA PRO A 7 -18.13 25.91 17.13
C PRO A 7 -17.25 24.75 16.61
N THR A 8 -16.13 25.03 16.00
CA THR A 8 -15.04 24.06 15.94
C THR A 8 -13.92 24.61 16.80
N ASN A 9 -13.91 24.19 18.08
CA ASN A 9 -12.85 24.54 19.01
C ASN A 9 -11.60 23.71 18.67
N LEU A 10 -11.08 23.87 17.45
CA LEU A 10 -9.83 23.26 17.03
C LEU A 10 -8.70 23.90 17.84
N GLN A 11 -8.06 23.12 18.69
CA GLN A 11 -6.87 23.52 19.43
C GLN A 11 -5.67 22.76 18.85
N PRO A 12 -4.82 23.40 18.03
CA PRO A 12 -3.68 22.72 17.41
C PRO A 12 -2.68 22.15 18.42
N ALA A 13 -2.42 22.87 19.52
CA ALA A 13 -1.37 22.50 20.47
C ALA A 13 -1.51 21.07 21.03
N PRO A 14 -2.65 20.64 21.63
CA PRO A 14 -2.79 19.26 22.10
C PRO A 14 -2.63 18.22 20.99
N ILE A 15 -3.14 18.52 19.78
CA ILE A 15 -3.07 17.61 18.63
C ILE A 15 -1.62 17.42 18.16
N ILE A 16 -0.86 18.50 18.10
CA ILE A 16 0.55 18.50 17.71
C ILE A 16 1.40 17.79 18.76
N ASP A 17 1.16 18.08 20.06
CA ASP A 17 1.91 17.45 21.16
C ASP A 17 1.67 15.93 21.19
N GLU A 18 0.42 15.49 21.02
CA GLU A 18 0.08 14.07 20.96
C GLU A 18 0.69 13.42 19.71
N THR A 19 0.57 14.06 18.53
CA THR A 19 1.19 13.56 17.30
C THR A 19 2.71 13.44 17.45
N ALA A 20 3.40 14.44 18.01
CA ALA A 20 4.83 14.41 18.28
C ALA A 20 5.22 13.28 19.25
N GLY A 21 4.40 13.05 20.29
CA GLY A 21 4.58 11.94 21.22
C GLY A 21 4.47 10.57 20.53
N LEU A 22 3.46 10.39 19.69
CA LEU A 22 3.29 9.17 18.90
C LEU A 22 4.45 8.89 17.95
N LEU A 23 5.02 9.93 17.34
CA LEU A 23 6.22 9.79 16.50
C LEU A 23 7.41 9.27 17.30
N THR A 24 7.76 9.92 18.42
CA THR A 24 8.90 9.55 19.25
C THR A 24 8.76 8.16 19.85
N GLU A 25 7.54 7.73 20.17
CA GLU A 25 7.28 6.40 20.73
C GLU A 25 7.25 5.30 19.66
N HIS A 26 6.65 5.55 18.48
CA HIS A 26 6.24 4.48 17.57
C HIS A 26 6.89 4.50 16.19
N TYR A 27 7.34 5.66 15.69
CA TYR A 27 7.85 5.74 14.31
C TYR A 27 9.07 4.85 14.12
N VAL A 28 9.10 4.09 13.03
CA VAL A 28 10.11 3.07 12.76
C VAL A 28 11.56 3.59 12.71
N PHE A 29 11.75 4.89 12.47
CA PHE A 29 13.05 5.57 12.47
C PHE A 29 13.15 6.56 13.65
N PRO A 30 13.72 6.16 14.80
CA PRO A 30 13.76 7.01 16.01
C PRO A 30 14.41 8.37 15.80
N GLU A 31 15.52 8.42 15.06
CA GLU A 31 16.25 9.68 14.78
C GLU A 31 15.43 10.65 13.94
N VAL A 32 14.65 10.13 12.97
CA VAL A 32 13.74 10.95 12.16
C VAL A 32 12.53 11.35 13.00
N ALA A 33 12.06 10.49 13.91
CA ALA A 33 10.96 10.80 14.82
C ALA A 33 11.25 12.04 15.67
N GLU A 34 12.46 12.15 16.24
CA GLU A 34 12.88 13.32 17.02
C GLU A 34 12.91 14.58 16.14
N GLN A 35 13.49 14.49 14.94
CA GLN A 35 13.53 15.63 14.01
C GLN A 35 12.12 16.12 13.63
N LEU A 36 11.19 15.19 13.38
CA LEU A 36 9.80 15.52 13.06
C LEU A 36 9.05 16.11 14.26
N ALA A 37 9.24 15.57 15.46
CA ALA A 37 8.63 16.08 16.66
C ALA A 37 9.08 17.53 16.95
N ASP A 38 10.38 17.80 16.79
CA ASP A 38 10.93 19.14 16.95
C ASP A 38 10.43 20.09 15.84
N LEU A 39 10.33 19.62 14.60
CA LEU A 39 9.75 20.39 13.50
C LEU A 39 8.31 20.80 13.82
N LEU A 40 7.47 19.85 14.22
CA LEU A 40 6.06 20.12 14.52
C LEU A 40 5.91 21.14 15.67
N ARG A 41 6.67 20.99 16.77
CA ARG A 41 6.64 21.93 17.91
C ARG A 41 7.13 23.32 17.50
N ARG A 42 8.19 23.43 16.69
CA ARG A 42 8.67 24.71 16.19
C ARG A 42 7.62 25.39 15.31
N ARG A 43 7.03 24.65 14.36
CA ARG A 43 5.98 25.17 13.46
C ARG A 43 4.75 25.63 14.24
N LEU A 44 4.40 24.91 15.31
CA LEU A 44 3.33 25.33 16.24
C LEU A 44 3.66 26.67 16.91
N ALA A 45 4.88 26.81 17.45
CA ALA A 45 5.33 28.05 18.08
C ALA A 45 5.38 29.26 17.10
N GLU A 46 5.62 29.02 15.83
CA GLU A 46 5.59 30.01 14.75
C GLU A 46 4.15 30.37 14.29
N GLY A 47 3.11 29.73 14.84
CA GLY A 47 1.70 29.95 14.46
C GLY A 47 1.33 29.33 13.11
N ALA A 48 2.16 28.44 12.56
CA ALA A 48 1.91 27.84 11.24
C ALA A 48 0.66 26.98 11.17
N TYR A 49 0.13 26.56 12.34
CA TYR A 49 -1.07 25.73 12.47
C TYR A 49 -2.29 26.51 12.96
N ASP A 50 -2.23 27.87 13.01
CA ASP A 50 -3.36 28.72 13.32
C ASP A 50 -4.33 28.80 12.15
N VAL A 51 -5.04 27.69 11.90
CA VAL A 51 -5.94 27.49 10.75
C VAL A 51 -7.40 27.36 11.16
N GLY A 52 -8.30 27.57 10.20
CA GLY A 52 -9.74 27.60 10.43
C GLY A 52 -10.44 26.24 10.49
N SER A 53 -9.78 25.16 10.09
CA SER A 53 -10.41 23.83 10.00
C SER A 53 -9.45 22.69 10.27
N ALA A 54 -10.02 21.54 10.71
CA ALA A 54 -9.29 20.31 10.91
C ALA A 54 -8.69 19.76 9.60
N ALA A 55 -9.35 20.00 8.47
CA ALA A 55 -8.86 19.58 7.16
C ALA A 55 -7.59 20.35 6.74
N GLU A 56 -7.57 21.67 6.99
CA GLU A 56 -6.37 22.51 6.73
C GLU A 56 -5.21 22.11 7.65
N LEU A 57 -5.48 21.88 8.95
CA LEU A 57 -4.48 21.39 9.90
C LEU A 57 -3.89 20.04 9.42
N ALA A 58 -4.75 19.11 9.03
CA ALA A 58 -4.34 17.80 8.54
C ALA A 58 -3.42 17.90 7.32
N ALA A 59 -3.73 18.80 6.39
CA ALA A 59 -2.92 19.00 5.18
C ALA A 59 -1.53 19.57 5.51
N LEU A 60 -1.46 20.60 6.36
CA LEU A 60 -0.20 21.23 6.77
C LEU A 60 0.69 20.28 7.57
N VAL A 61 0.12 19.62 8.57
CA VAL A 61 0.87 18.64 9.39
C VAL A 61 1.35 17.48 8.53
N THR A 62 0.53 16.97 7.60
CA THR A 62 0.97 15.91 6.67
C THR A 62 2.13 16.36 5.80
N ALA A 63 2.11 17.58 5.29
CA ALA A 63 3.23 18.13 4.50
C ALA A 63 4.52 18.20 5.34
N ASP A 64 4.43 18.69 6.58
CA ASP A 64 5.57 18.74 7.49
C ASP A 64 6.09 17.34 7.87
N LEU A 65 5.19 16.38 8.14
CA LEU A 65 5.53 14.98 8.44
C LEU A 65 6.30 14.30 7.28
N GLN A 66 5.95 14.61 6.05
CA GLN A 66 6.58 14.01 4.86
C GLN A 66 7.81 14.78 4.37
N SER A 67 8.15 15.92 4.99
CA SER A 67 9.22 16.80 4.51
C SER A 67 10.64 16.30 4.78
N VAL A 68 10.85 15.41 5.76
CA VAL A 68 12.18 14.96 6.18
C VAL A 68 12.68 13.78 5.36
N ASN A 69 11.87 12.73 5.26
CA ASN A 69 12.27 11.50 4.56
C ASN A 69 11.27 11.00 3.52
N GLY A 70 10.22 11.76 3.25
CA GLY A 70 9.25 11.46 2.18
C GLY A 70 8.28 10.31 2.49
N ASP A 71 8.24 9.80 3.74
CA ASP A 71 7.41 8.65 4.11
C ASP A 71 5.92 8.90 3.87
N LYS A 72 5.36 8.20 2.86
CA LYS A 72 3.99 8.42 2.38
C LYS A 72 2.90 7.92 3.33
N HIS A 73 3.27 7.07 4.28
CA HIS A 73 2.35 6.58 5.31
C HIS A 73 2.27 7.49 6.54
N LEU A 74 3.25 8.40 6.74
CA LEU A 74 3.16 9.45 7.77
C LEU A 74 2.14 10.50 7.36
N ARG A 75 1.03 10.58 8.10
CA ARG A 75 -0.06 11.52 7.81
C ARG A 75 -0.84 11.89 9.06
N LEU A 76 -1.38 13.10 9.05
CA LEU A 76 -2.54 13.47 9.83
C LEU A 76 -3.76 13.44 8.89
N LYS A 77 -4.63 12.45 9.03
CA LYS A 77 -5.83 12.27 8.19
C LYS A 77 -7.01 13.04 8.77
N HIS A 78 -7.75 13.71 7.93
CA HIS A 78 -9.03 14.32 8.28
C HIS A 78 -10.19 13.37 7.91
N HIS A 79 -11.12 13.20 8.84
CA HIS A 79 -12.37 12.47 8.67
C HIS A 79 -13.55 13.45 8.76
N ALA A 80 -14.45 13.41 7.78
CA ALA A 80 -15.64 14.28 7.77
C ALA A 80 -16.54 14.01 8.98
N ASP A 81 -16.71 12.73 9.33
CA ASP A 81 -17.41 12.30 10.53
C ASP A 81 -16.39 11.99 11.65
N PRO A 82 -16.78 12.13 12.94
CA PRO A 82 -15.89 11.83 14.06
C PRO A 82 -15.40 10.39 14.04
N VAL A 83 -14.11 10.18 14.24
CA VAL A 83 -13.50 8.83 14.34
C VAL A 83 -14.08 8.12 15.56
N SER A 84 -14.82 7.05 15.34
CA SER A 84 -15.45 6.25 16.40
C SER A 84 -15.23 4.75 16.17
N PRO A 85 -15.42 3.90 17.19
CA PRO A 85 -15.42 2.45 17.00
C PRO A 85 -16.43 1.97 15.95
N GLU A 86 -17.58 2.66 15.84
CA GLU A 86 -18.59 2.36 14.84
C GLU A 86 -18.09 2.69 13.40
N GLN A 87 -17.22 3.68 13.25
CA GLN A 87 -16.57 3.96 11.96
C GLN A 87 -15.59 2.85 11.54
N GLY A 88 -14.92 2.23 12.51
CA GLY A 88 -14.14 1.02 12.23
C GLY A 88 -15.02 -0.08 11.63
N ALA A 89 -16.21 -0.30 12.19
CA ALA A 89 -17.18 -1.25 11.64
C ALA A 89 -17.72 -0.80 10.27
N ALA A 90 -18.04 0.48 10.09
CA ALA A 90 -18.47 1.04 8.82
C ALA A 90 -17.38 0.97 7.74
N THR A 91 -16.11 1.17 8.13
CA THR A 91 -14.95 0.99 7.24
C THR A 91 -14.82 -0.47 6.80
N MET A 92 -14.96 -1.42 7.73
CA MET A 92 -14.95 -2.85 7.41
C MET A 92 -16.13 -3.25 6.52
N GLU A 93 -17.30 -2.67 6.73
CA GLU A 93 -18.47 -2.89 5.85
C GLU A 93 -18.23 -2.32 4.44
N SER A 94 -17.56 -1.16 4.33
CA SER A 94 -17.17 -0.61 3.03
C SER A 94 -16.16 -1.51 2.31
N ILE A 95 -15.13 -1.99 3.03
CA ILE A 95 -14.15 -2.94 2.49
C ILE A 95 -14.85 -4.24 2.06
N ARG A 96 -15.82 -4.73 2.84
CA ARG A 96 -16.58 -5.92 2.49
C ARG A 96 -17.43 -5.72 1.23
N ARG A 97 -18.03 -4.55 1.10
CA ARG A 97 -18.79 -4.19 -0.12
C ARG A 97 -17.89 -4.12 -1.34
N ASP A 98 -16.68 -3.50 -1.20
CA ASP A 98 -15.69 -3.47 -2.28
C ASP A 98 -15.26 -4.90 -2.66
N PHE A 99 -15.07 -5.78 -1.69
CA PHE A 99 -14.79 -7.20 -1.93
C PHE A 99 -15.89 -7.87 -2.74
N ASP A 100 -17.14 -7.75 -2.30
CA ASP A 100 -18.29 -8.39 -2.95
C ASP A 100 -18.50 -7.87 -4.39
N THR A 101 -18.28 -6.56 -4.61
CA THR A 101 -18.49 -5.93 -5.94
C THR A 101 -17.31 -6.09 -6.89
N SER A 102 -16.14 -6.51 -6.40
CA SER A 102 -14.92 -6.75 -7.20
C SER A 102 -14.62 -8.24 -7.40
N LEU A 103 -15.61 -9.12 -7.27
CA LEU A 103 -15.42 -10.57 -7.36
C LEU A 103 -14.28 -11.08 -6.46
N GLY A 104 -14.20 -10.58 -5.23
CA GLY A 104 -13.18 -10.97 -4.27
C GLY A 104 -11.80 -10.41 -4.55
N GLY A 105 -11.70 -9.30 -5.28
CA GLY A 105 -10.45 -8.64 -5.63
C GLY A 105 -9.85 -9.03 -6.99
N ALA A 106 -10.58 -9.86 -7.77
CA ALA A 106 -10.20 -10.21 -9.15
C ALA A 106 -11.33 -9.88 -10.14
N PRO A 107 -11.65 -8.57 -10.35
CA PRO A 107 -12.82 -8.15 -11.12
C PRO A 107 -12.76 -8.53 -12.60
N ARG A 108 -11.57 -8.86 -13.13
CA ARG A 108 -11.37 -9.23 -14.53
C ARG A 108 -10.39 -10.40 -14.65
N VAL A 109 -10.84 -11.45 -15.30
CA VAL A 109 -10.01 -12.56 -15.78
C VAL A 109 -10.36 -12.75 -17.24
N GLU A 110 -9.41 -12.53 -18.14
CA GLU A 110 -9.67 -12.52 -19.59
C GLU A 110 -8.59 -13.26 -20.35
N LEU A 111 -9.02 -14.11 -21.27
CA LEU A 111 -8.13 -14.73 -22.24
C LEU A 111 -7.95 -13.80 -23.45
N LEU A 112 -6.75 -13.34 -23.67
CA LEU A 112 -6.34 -12.50 -24.77
C LEU A 112 -5.75 -13.35 -25.91
N ASP A 113 -5.54 -12.71 -27.07
CA ASP A 113 -4.89 -13.36 -28.21
C ASP A 113 -3.50 -13.89 -27.85
N GLY A 114 -3.09 -14.99 -28.49
CA GLY A 114 -1.78 -15.61 -28.25
C GLY A 114 -1.69 -16.45 -26.97
N GLY A 115 -2.83 -16.81 -26.38
CA GLY A 115 -2.86 -17.62 -25.15
C GLY A 115 -2.43 -16.86 -23.89
N VAL A 116 -2.49 -15.54 -23.92
CA VAL A 116 -2.18 -14.66 -22.78
C VAL A 116 -3.41 -14.54 -21.91
N THR A 117 -3.27 -14.70 -20.60
CA THR A 117 -4.35 -14.37 -19.65
C THR A 117 -4.03 -13.06 -18.93
N LEU A 118 -5.01 -12.15 -18.89
CA LEU A 118 -4.99 -10.97 -18.03
C LEU A 118 -5.81 -11.27 -16.78
N VAL A 119 -5.21 -10.98 -15.62
CA VAL A 119 -5.90 -10.96 -14.31
C VAL A 119 -5.74 -9.58 -13.71
N GLU A 120 -6.84 -8.87 -13.53
CA GLU A 120 -6.86 -7.61 -12.79
C GLU A 120 -7.04 -7.90 -11.30
N LEU A 121 -6.18 -7.35 -10.47
CA LEU A 121 -6.31 -7.36 -9.01
C LEU A 121 -6.63 -5.94 -8.55
N ALA A 122 -7.87 -5.70 -8.16
CA ALA A 122 -8.38 -4.37 -7.79
C ALA A 122 -9.65 -4.49 -6.90
N PRO A 123 -9.97 -3.47 -6.13
CA PRO A 123 -9.26 -2.22 -5.89
C PRO A 123 -8.13 -2.37 -4.86
N MET A 124 -8.03 -3.53 -4.22
CA MET A 124 -7.01 -3.85 -3.22
C MET A 124 -6.79 -5.37 -3.10
N LEU A 125 -5.72 -5.75 -2.41
CA LEU A 125 -5.50 -7.12 -1.96
C LEU A 125 -6.26 -7.29 -0.65
N PHE A 126 -7.44 -7.91 -0.70
CA PHE A 126 -8.27 -8.12 0.49
C PHE A 126 -7.64 -9.13 1.44
N PRO A 127 -8.07 -9.17 2.75
CA PRO A 127 -7.61 -10.16 3.70
C PRO A 127 -7.67 -11.58 3.13
N LEU A 128 -6.60 -12.36 3.35
CA LEU A 128 -6.44 -13.66 2.73
C LEU A 128 -7.58 -14.63 3.06
N ASP A 129 -8.12 -14.57 4.28
CA ASP A 129 -9.27 -15.38 4.70
C ASP A 129 -10.53 -15.13 3.87
N TRP A 130 -10.65 -13.97 3.25
CA TRP A 130 -11.74 -13.67 2.30
C TRP A 130 -11.35 -13.96 0.85
N ALA A 131 -10.13 -13.60 0.48
CA ALA A 131 -9.69 -13.55 -0.92
C ALA A 131 -9.12 -14.87 -1.45
N ALA A 132 -8.77 -15.83 -0.57
CA ALA A 132 -8.12 -17.06 -0.99
C ALA A 132 -8.91 -17.86 -2.03
N GLU A 133 -10.22 -18.00 -1.87
CA GLU A 133 -11.05 -18.76 -2.81
C GLU A 133 -11.18 -18.08 -4.18
N PRO A 134 -11.62 -16.81 -4.31
CA PRO A 134 -11.72 -16.14 -5.60
C PRO A 134 -10.36 -16.00 -6.30
N LEU A 135 -9.28 -15.69 -5.57
CA LEU A 135 -7.94 -15.63 -6.15
C LEU A 135 -7.45 -16.98 -6.63
N THR A 136 -7.72 -18.07 -5.90
CA THR A 136 -7.44 -19.44 -6.35
C THR A 136 -8.12 -19.73 -7.68
N ALA A 137 -9.40 -19.36 -7.82
CA ALA A 137 -10.14 -19.56 -9.07
C ALA A 137 -9.51 -18.78 -10.23
N ALA A 138 -9.23 -17.50 -10.04
CA ALA A 138 -8.62 -16.63 -11.04
C ALA A 138 -7.24 -17.14 -11.48
N LEU A 139 -6.36 -17.46 -10.51
CA LEU A 139 -5.00 -17.91 -10.77
C LEU A 139 -4.94 -19.34 -11.33
N THR A 140 -5.90 -20.21 -10.95
CA THR A 140 -6.03 -21.54 -11.56
C THR A 140 -6.43 -21.46 -13.03
N LEU A 141 -7.33 -20.54 -13.41
CA LEU A 141 -7.63 -20.27 -14.82
C LEU A 141 -6.37 -19.79 -15.56
N ALA A 142 -5.67 -18.81 -14.99
CA ALA A 142 -4.44 -18.25 -15.53
C ALA A 142 -3.30 -19.30 -15.64
N SER A 143 -3.30 -20.34 -14.80
CA SER A 143 -2.25 -21.37 -14.84
C SER A 143 -2.11 -22.11 -16.16
N ARG A 144 -3.14 -22.11 -16.98
CA ARG A 144 -3.16 -22.75 -18.31
C ARG A 144 -2.66 -21.87 -19.44
N ALA A 145 -2.46 -20.58 -19.17
CA ALA A 145 -2.02 -19.62 -20.17
C ALA A 145 -0.54 -19.82 -20.55
N GLU A 146 -0.19 -19.38 -21.74
CA GLU A 146 1.22 -19.32 -22.20
C GLU A 146 1.96 -18.16 -21.51
N ALA A 147 1.27 -17.05 -21.23
CA ALA A 147 1.77 -15.91 -20.49
C ALA A 147 0.68 -15.31 -19.59
N LEU A 148 1.09 -14.62 -18.52
CA LEU A 148 0.20 -13.95 -17.59
C LEU A 148 0.53 -12.45 -17.51
N ILE A 149 -0.51 -11.63 -17.55
CA ILE A 149 -0.45 -10.21 -17.24
C ILE A 149 -1.27 -9.98 -15.96
N LEU A 150 -0.62 -9.51 -14.89
CA LEU A 150 -1.29 -9.04 -13.69
C LEU A 150 -1.48 -7.52 -13.77
N ASP A 151 -2.71 -7.06 -13.70
CA ASP A 151 -3.02 -5.63 -13.73
C ASP A 151 -3.23 -5.09 -12.31
N LEU A 152 -2.25 -4.33 -11.83
CA LEU A 152 -2.25 -3.67 -10.52
C LEU A 152 -2.45 -2.15 -10.63
N ARG A 153 -2.76 -1.61 -11.83
CA ARG A 153 -2.86 -0.16 -12.03
C ARG A 153 -3.89 0.51 -11.14
N GLY A 154 -4.98 -0.18 -10.81
CA GLY A 154 -6.03 0.29 -9.91
C GLY A 154 -5.89 -0.16 -8.45
N ASN A 155 -4.82 -0.87 -8.08
CA ASN A 155 -4.67 -1.48 -6.76
C ASN A 155 -3.98 -0.55 -5.75
N ARG A 156 -4.61 -0.34 -4.61
CA ARG A 156 -4.15 0.58 -3.55
C ARG A 156 -3.50 -0.12 -2.35
N GLY A 157 -3.12 -1.38 -2.50
CA GLY A 157 -2.48 -2.17 -1.45
C GLY A 157 -3.43 -3.13 -0.75
N GLY A 158 -3.17 -3.45 0.50
CA GLY A 158 -4.00 -4.35 1.30
C GLY A 158 -3.19 -5.29 2.17
N ASP A 159 -3.53 -6.58 2.15
CA ASP A 159 -3.01 -7.60 3.04
C ASP A 159 -1.70 -8.23 2.51
N PRO A 160 -0.59 -8.20 3.27
CA PRO A 160 0.67 -8.84 2.89
C PRO A 160 0.58 -10.38 2.83
N ASP A 161 -0.29 -11.03 3.57
CA ASP A 161 -0.49 -12.47 3.46
C ASP A 161 -1.09 -12.84 2.10
N THR A 162 -1.92 -11.97 1.55
CA THR A 162 -2.45 -12.09 0.18
C THR A 162 -1.35 -11.87 -0.87
N VAL A 163 -0.37 -10.98 -0.62
CA VAL A 163 0.83 -10.88 -1.48
C VAL A 163 1.57 -12.21 -1.52
N ALA A 164 1.89 -12.78 -0.36
CA ALA A 164 2.59 -14.06 -0.27
C ALA A 164 1.79 -15.19 -0.96
N PHE A 165 0.47 -15.18 -0.84
CA PHE A 165 -0.41 -16.15 -1.50
C PHE A 165 -0.35 -16.03 -3.03
N VAL A 166 -0.48 -14.83 -3.59
CA VAL A 166 -0.40 -14.60 -5.04
C VAL A 166 0.99 -14.98 -5.56
N CYS A 167 2.07 -14.53 -4.90
CA CYS A 167 3.44 -14.92 -5.25
C CYS A 167 3.62 -16.44 -5.28
N SER A 168 2.95 -17.17 -4.37
CA SER A 168 3.04 -18.63 -4.29
C SER A 168 2.48 -19.35 -5.50
N HIS A 169 1.54 -18.77 -6.23
CA HIS A 169 1.05 -19.29 -7.51
C HIS A 169 2.00 -19.02 -8.68
N LEU A 170 2.91 -18.07 -8.53
CA LEU A 170 3.79 -17.55 -9.58
C LEU A 170 5.24 -18.07 -9.47
N LEU A 171 5.53 -18.83 -8.42
CA LEU A 171 6.85 -19.37 -8.11
C LEU A 171 6.78 -20.89 -7.99
N ASP A 172 7.89 -21.59 -8.33
CA ASP A 172 7.97 -23.05 -8.27
C ASP A 172 8.38 -23.57 -6.89
N GLN A 173 9.12 -22.74 -6.12
CA GLN A 173 9.70 -23.14 -4.85
C GLN A 173 9.31 -22.14 -3.75
N ARG A 174 9.41 -22.58 -2.49
CA ARG A 174 9.30 -21.71 -1.33
C ARG A 174 10.43 -20.68 -1.38
N THR A 175 10.08 -19.41 -1.47
CA THR A 175 10.99 -18.29 -1.70
C THR A 175 10.80 -17.25 -0.62
N HIS A 176 11.90 -16.69 -0.10
CA HIS A 176 11.86 -15.52 0.78
C HIS A 176 11.49 -14.29 -0.06
N LEU A 177 10.34 -13.71 0.22
CA LEU A 177 9.79 -12.57 -0.52
C LEU A 177 10.28 -11.26 0.08
N ASN A 178 10.00 -11.07 1.37
CA ASN A 178 10.26 -9.83 2.09
C ASN A 178 10.61 -10.10 3.54
N SER A 179 11.18 -9.13 4.23
CA SER A 179 11.30 -9.09 5.69
C SER A 179 10.66 -7.83 6.20
N MET A 180 9.98 -7.91 7.34
CA MET A 180 9.34 -6.80 8.00
C MET A 180 10.01 -6.54 9.34
N TYR A 181 10.74 -5.43 9.42
CA TYR A 181 11.28 -4.96 10.70
C TYR A 181 10.21 -4.18 11.46
N TRP A 182 10.05 -4.48 12.74
CA TRP A 182 9.14 -3.81 13.66
C TRP A 182 9.93 -3.13 14.77
N ARG A 183 9.74 -1.81 14.94
CA ARG A 183 10.38 -1.08 16.04
C ARG A 183 10.02 -1.63 17.41
N LYS A 184 8.73 -1.94 17.61
CA LYS A 184 8.28 -2.53 18.87
C LYS A 184 8.82 -3.95 19.00
N GLY A 185 9.71 -4.13 19.99
CA GLY A 185 10.37 -5.41 20.27
C GLY A 185 11.61 -5.67 19.43
N ASP A 186 12.07 -4.70 18.63
CA ASP A 186 13.28 -4.79 17.79
C ASP A 186 13.40 -6.14 17.07
N ARG A 187 12.35 -6.47 16.30
CA ARG A 187 12.19 -7.80 15.69
C ARG A 187 12.02 -7.71 14.18
N THR A 188 12.53 -8.72 13.51
CA THR A 188 12.34 -8.90 12.07
C THR A 188 11.56 -10.18 11.82
N GLU A 189 10.47 -10.06 11.06
CA GLU A 189 9.65 -11.18 10.61
C GLU A 189 9.88 -11.38 9.11
N GLN A 190 9.96 -12.65 8.67
CA GLN A 190 10.17 -12.98 7.26
C GLN A 190 8.88 -13.42 6.61
N SER A 191 8.57 -12.85 5.46
CA SER A 191 7.48 -13.29 4.59
C SER A 191 8.02 -14.24 3.52
N TRP A 192 7.40 -15.41 3.40
CA TRP A 192 7.79 -16.47 2.48
C TRP A 192 6.61 -16.88 1.62
N SER A 193 6.86 -17.23 0.36
CA SER A 193 5.86 -17.92 -0.44
C SER A 193 5.48 -19.25 0.22
N LEU A 194 4.23 -19.67 0.05
CA LEU A 194 3.68 -20.87 0.64
C LEU A 194 4.24 -22.13 -0.04
N PRO A 195 4.56 -23.18 0.71
CA PRO A 195 5.05 -24.43 0.13
C PRO A 195 3.96 -25.13 -0.70
N HIS A 196 2.70 -24.87 -0.39
CA HIS A 196 1.54 -25.42 -1.08
C HIS A 196 0.47 -24.33 -1.25
N VAL A 197 -0.21 -24.35 -2.39
CA VAL A 197 -1.39 -23.51 -2.68
C VAL A 197 -2.51 -24.38 -3.24
N PRO A 198 -3.77 -24.02 -3.01
CA PRO A 198 -4.88 -24.69 -3.65
C PRO A 198 -4.89 -24.41 -5.17
N GLY A 199 -5.36 -25.37 -5.95
CA GLY A 199 -5.40 -25.26 -7.41
C GLY A 199 -4.05 -25.45 -8.09
N ALA A 200 -3.99 -25.09 -9.37
CA ALA A 200 -2.77 -25.20 -10.16
C ALA A 200 -1.96 -23.88 -10.08
N ARG A 201 -0.64 -24.01 -10.00
CA ARG A 201 0.27 -22.87 -10.10
C ARG A 201 0.46 -22.46 -11.58
N PHE A 202 0.60 -21.15 -11.80
CA PHE A 202 1.12 -20.65 -13.07
C PHE A 202 2.61 -21.01 -13.23
N GLY A 203 3.34 -21.01 -12.11
CA GLY A 203 4.74 -21.44 -12.02
C GLY A 203 5.75 -20.32 -12.28
N GLY A 204 7.02 -20.69 -12.16
CA GLY A 204 8.16 -19.75 -12.18
C GLY A 204 8.79 -19.49 -13.54
N THR A 205 8.35 -20.17 -14.61
CA THR A 205 9.08 -20.17 -15.90
C THR A 205 8.38 -19.45 -17.05
N LYS A 206 7.06 -19.44 -17.06
CA LYS A 206 6.29 -18.78 -18.12
C LYS A 206 6.36 -17.25 -18.01
N PRO A 207 6.26 -16.50 -19.13
CA PRO A 207 6.30 -15.04 -19.10
C PRO A 207 5.25 -14.44 -18.16
N LEU A 208 5.68 -13.49 -17.33
CA LEU A 208 4.84 -12.75 -16.38
C LEU A 208 5.12 -11.26 -16.52
N TYR A 209 4.09 -10.49 -16.77
CA TYR A 209 4.13 -9.03 -16.80
C TYR A 209 3.21 -8.48 -15.72
N ILE A 210 3.62 -7.37 -15.09
CA ILE A 210 2.81 -6.67 -14.08
C ILE A 210 2.62 -5.23 -14.53
N LEU A 211 1.36 -4.83 -14.69
CA LEU A 211 1.02 -3.47 -15.06
C LEU A 211 0.85 -2.62 -13.81
N VAL A 212 1.53 -1.49 -13.76
CA VAL A 212 1.53 -0.56 -12.62
C VAL A 212 1.24 0.87 -13.05
N SER A 213 0.81 1.70 -12.09
CA SER A 213 0.56 3.13 -12.29
C SER A 213 0.92 3.92 -11.04
N THR A 214 0.81 5.24 -11.12
CA THR A 214 0.95 6.14 -9.96
C THR A 214 -0.10 5.89 -8.86
N THR A 215 -1.15 5.11 -9.12
CA THR A 215 -2.17 4.71 -8.13
C THR A 215 -1.76 3.43 -7.38
N THR A 216 -0.93 2.57 -7.96
CA THR A 216 -0.43 1.34 -7.33
C THR A 216 0.31 1.70 -6.04
N PHE A 217 -0.08 1.06 -4.90
CA PHE A 217 0.41 1.48 -3.58
C PHE A 217 0.56 0.30 -2.59
N SER A 218 1.48 0.44 -1.61
CA SER A 218 1.62 -0.43 -0.42
C SER A 218 1.78 -1.92 -0.80
N ALA A 219 0.94 -2.84 -0.32
CA ALA A 219 1.03 -4.28 -0.60
C ALA A 219 0.96 -4.61 -2.11
N ALA A 220 0.33 -3.77 -2.96
CA ALA A 220 0.38 -3.96 -4.40
C ALA A 220 1.76 -3.62 -4.97
N GLU A 221 2.45 -2.65 -4.36
CA GLU A 221 3.85 -2.36 -4.69
C GLU A 221 4.76 -3.49 -4.20
N GLU A 222 4.49 -4.05 -3.01
CA GLU A 222 5.22 -5.22 -2.49
C GLU A 222 5.16 -6.39 -3.47
N LEU A 223 3.96 -6.73 -3.98
CA LEU A 223 3.78 -7.79 -4.98
C LEU A 223 4.63 -7.55 -6.24
N ALA A 224 4.58 -6.32 -6.78
CA ALA A 224 5.35 -5.96 -7.97
C ALA A 224 6.85 -5.95 -7.69
N TYR A 225 7.28 -5.35 -6.57
CA TYR A 225 8.67 -5.21 -6.17
C TYR A 225 9.34 -6.57 -5.92
N ASP A 226 8.69 -7.42 -5.12
CA ASP A 226 9.23 -8.74 -4.79
C ASP A 226 9.43 -9.59 -6.04
N LEU A 227 8.45 -9.62 -6.95
CA LEU A 227 8.56 -10.38 -8.19
C LEU A 227 9.56 -9.76 -9.17
N GLN A 228 9.73 -8.44 -9.18
CA GLN A 228 10.78 -7.75 -9.95
C GLN A 228 12.17 -8.11 -9.41
N GLN A 229 12.39 -7.97 -8.11
CA GLN A 229 13.69 -8.26 -7.51
C GLN A 229 14.10 -9.73 -7.66
N LEU A 230 13.13 -10.64 -7.67
CA LEU A 230 13.35 -12.05 -7.99
C LEU A 230 13.65 -12.31 -9.49
N GLY A 231 13.56 -11.31 -10.35
CA GLY A 231 13.64 -11.48 -11.80
C GLY A 231 12.51 -12.34 -12.37
N ARG A 232 11.40 -12.44 -11.62
CA ARG A 232 10.25 -13.27 -11.98
C ARG A 232 9.28 -12.56 -12.93
N ALA A 233 9.12 -11.25 -12.78
CA ALA A 233 8.17 -10.47 -13.56
C ALA A 233 8.84 -9.26 -14.20
N VAL A 234 8.32 -8.85 -15.35
CA VAL A 234 8.63 -7.57 -16.01
C VAL A 234 7.56 -6.56 -15.62
N ILE A 235 7.97 -5.43 -15.07
CA ILE A 235 7.08 -4.35 -14.63
C ILE A 235 6.89 -3.35 -15.75
N VAL A 236 5.64 -3.03 -16.08
CA VAL A 236 5.28 -2.15 -17.22
C VAL A 236 4.34 -1.04 -16.75
N GLY A 237 4.64 0.19 -17.09
CA GLY A 237 3.78 1.33 -16.78
C GLY A 237 4.51 2.55 -16.23
N GLU A 238 3.97 3.15 -15.18
CA GLU A 238 4.52 4.34 -14.51
C GLU A 238 5.12 3.95 -13.16
N PRO A 239 6.11 4.73 -12.64
CA PRO A 239 6.56 4.56 -11.28
C PRO A 239 5.38 4.58 -10.29
N THR A 240 5.39 3.65 -9.32
CA THR A 240 4.32 3.55 -8.35
C THR A 240 4.43 4.62 -7.26
N ARG A 241 3.49 4.65 -6.34
CA ARG A 241 3.35 5.75 -5.38
C ARG A 241 4.45 5.85 -4.32
N GLY A 242 5.07 4.73 -3.93
CA GLY A 242 6.19 4.69 -2.99
C GLY A 242 5.80 4.66 -1.52
N GLY A 243 5.17 3.58 -1.07
CA GLY A 243 4.84 3.37 0.34
C GLY A 243 5.12 1.95 0.80
N ALA A 244 6.21 1.76 1.55
CA ALA A 244 6.73 0.47 1.99
C ALA A 244 6.65 0.24 3.51
N HIS A 245 6.10 1.19 4.25
CA HIS A 245 6.12 1.15 5.70
C HIS A 245 4.72 0.86 6.28
N PRO A 246 4.49 -0.30 6.92
CA PRO A 246 3.23 -0.58 7.59
C PRO A 246 3.00 0.40 8.74
N CYS A 247 1.80 0.97 8.78
CA CYS A 247 1.44 2.01 9.73
C CYS A 247 0.27 1.60 10.63
N LYS A 248 0.17 2.27 11.77
CA LYS A 248 -1.01 2.29 12.64
C LYS A 248 -1.63 3.66 12.64
N GLY A 249 -2.93 3.72 12.91
CA GLY A 249 -3.69 4.93 13.14
C GLY A 249 -3.95 5.16 14.63
N TRP A 250 -3.87 6.42 15.05
CA TRP A 250 -4.26 6.88 16.40
C TRP A 250 -5.16 8.09 16.28
N THR A 251 -6.30 8.05 16.95
CA THR A 251 -7.22 9.19 17.02
C THR A 251 -6.63 10.25 17.96
N VAL A 252 -6.22 11.38 17.41
CA VAL A 252 -5.65 12.52 18.16
C VAL A 252 -6.66 13.67 18.32
N HIS A 253 -7.79 13.61 17.62
CA HIS A 253 -8.93 14.52 17.72
C HIS A 253 -10.15 13.81 17.12
N PRO A 254 -11.40 14.14 17.50
CA PRO A 254 -12.57 13.49 16.93
C PRO A 254 -12.59 13.38 15.41
N HIS A 255 -12.02 14.34 14.69
CA HIS A 255 -11.95 14.34 13.23
C HIS A 255 -10.55 14.11 12.66
N LEU A 256 -9.54 13.78 13.49
CA LEU A 256 -8.16 13.62 13.04
C LEU A 256 -7.55 12.32 13.56
N GLU A 257 -6.92 11.61 12.63
CA GLU A 257 -6.18 10.38 12.89
C GLU A 257 -4.71 10.56 12.44
N ALA A 258 -3.78 10.42 13.37
CA ALA A 258 -2.35 10.34 13.04
C ALA A 258 -2.02 8.91 12.60
N THR A 259 -1.49 8.75 11.39
CA THR A 259 -0.93 7.47 10.94
C THR A 259 0.58 7.51 11.03
N VAL A 260 1.13 6.55 11.79
CA VAL A 260 2.58 6.46 12.04
C VAL A 260 3.07 5.07 11.63
N PRO A 261 4.05 4.99 10.72
CA PRO A 261 4.73 3.74 10.39
C PRO A 261 5.45 3.14 11.59
N THR A 262 5.12 1.91 11.92
CA THR A 262 5.70 1.18 13.07
C THR A 262 6.68 0.10 12.67
N GLY A 263 6.79 -0.16 11.36
CA GLY A 263 7.69 -1.12 10.75
C GLY A 263 8.15 -0.64 9.38
N ARG A 264 9.07 -1.40 8.79
CA ARG A 264 9.55 -1.17 7.42
C ARG A 264 9.81 -2.48 6.70
N ALA A 265 9.51 -2.51 5.41
CA ALA A 265 9.87 -3.61 4.55
C ALA A 265 11.38 -3.62 4.25
N ILE A 266 11.96 -4.80 4.12
CA ILE A 266 13.36 -5.02 3.73
C ILE A 266 13.38 -6.20 2.76
N ASN A 267 13.48 -5.94 1.48
CA ASN A 267 13.58 -7.00 0.49
C ASN A 267 14.94 -7.71 0.61
N PRO A 268 14.98 -9.05 0.62
CA PRO A 268 16.22 -9.81 0.88
C PRO A 268 17.26 -9.70 -0.24
N ILE A 269 16.87 -9.28 -1.45
CA ILE A 269 17.75 -9.16 -2.61
C ILE A 269 18.35 -7.77 -2.68
N SER A 270 17.49 -6.71 -2.65
CA SER A 270 17.95 -5.33 -2.74
C SER A 270 18.50 -4.79 -1.42
N GLY A 271 18.16 -5.39 -0.27
CA GLY A 271 18.49 -4.88 1.08
C GLY A 271 17.73 -3.60 1.44
N THR A 272 16.79 -3.16 0.59
CA THR A 272 16.00 -1.92 0.74
C THR A 272 14.53 -2.19 0.40
N ASN A 273 13.78 -1.15 0.08
CA ASN A 273 12.37 -1.20 -0.31
C ASN A 273 12.03 -0.08 -1.30
N TRP A 274 10.75 0.10 -1.61
CA TRP A 274 10.21 1.07 -2.57
C TRP A 274 9.72 2.38 -1.91
N GLU A 275 10.00 2.63 -0.63
CA GLU A 275 9.54 3.85 0.05
C GLU A 275 10.06 5.10 -0.64
N GLY A 276 9.17 6.06 -0.85
CA GLY A 276 9.43 7.36 -1.44
C GLY A 276 9.70 7.35 -2.96
N THR A 277 10.26 6.27 -3.50
CA THR A 277 10.62 6.16 -4.93
C THR A 277 9.58 5.42 -5.76
N GLY A 278 8.80 4.53 -5.15
CA GLY A 278 7.94 3.58 -5.85
C GLY A 278 8.72 2.45 -6.53
N VAL A 279 7.98 1.48 -7.02
CA VAL A 279 8.51 0.45 -7.93
C VAL A 279 8.75 1.11 -9.28
N GLN A 280 9.99 1.04 -9.76
CA GLN A 280 10.35 1.59 -11.06
C GLN A 280 10.05 0.56 -12.13
N PRO A 281 9.28 0.90 -13.19
CA PRO A 281 8.97 -0.05 -14.25
C PRO A 281 10.22 -0.38 -15.09
N ASP A 282 10.32 -1.64 -15.51
CA ASP A 282 11.33 -2.10 -16.47
C ASP A 282 11.03 -1.53 -17.87
N ILE A 283 9.74 -1.36 -18.18
CA ILE A 283 9.25 -0.74 -19.41
C ILE A 283 8.38 0.45 -19.03
N SER A 284 8.95 1.65 -19.14
CA SER A 284 8.25 2.90 -18.78
C SER A 284 7.35 3.37 -19.92
N CYS A 285 6.05 3.54 -19.60
CA CYS A 285 5.04 4.08 -20.50
C CYS A 285 3.86 4.66 -19.70
N PRO A 286 2.98 5.46 -20.32
CA PRO A 286 1.72 5.88 -19.68
C PRO A 286 0.88 4.66 -19.28
N ALA A 287 0.24 4.73 -18.12
CA ALA A 287 -0.51 3.60 -17.55
C ALA A 287 -1.58 3.02 -18.51
N GLU A 288 -2.23 3.88 -19.29
CA GLU A 288 -3.23 3.46 -20.28
C GLU A 288 -2.65 2.65 -21.44
N LYS A 289 -1.34 2.74 -21.70
CA LYS A 289 -0.62 1.99 -22.74
C LYS A 289 0.08 0.74 -22.24
N ALA A 290 0.14 0.54 -20.92
CA ALA A 290 0.92 -0.54 -20.32
C ALA A 290 0.49 -1.94 -20.81
N LEU A 291 -0.82 -2.16 -21.04
CA LEU A 291 -1.30 -3.42 -21.60
C LEU A 291 -0.82 -3.66 -23.02
N ASP A 292 -0.89 -2.66 -23.89
CA ASP A 292 -0.46 -2.76 -25.29
C ASP A 292 1.05 -3.02 -25.38
N GLU A 293 1.83 -2.35 -24.52
CA GLU A 293 3.29 -2.55 -24.45
C GLU A 293 3.64 -3.97 -23.96
N ALA A 294 2.98 -4.46 -22.92
CA ALA A 294 3.20 -5.84 -22.45
C ALA A 294 2.86 -6.87 -23.54
N LEU A 295 1.75 -6.68 -24.26
CA LEU A 295 1.36 -7.55 -25.37
C LEU A 295 2.33 -7.45 -26.57
N ALA A 296 2.91 -6.28 -26.82
CA ALA A 296 3.93 -6.12 -27.85
C ALA A 296 5.21 -6.90 -27.53
N GLN A 297 5.63 -6.92 -26.27
CA GLN A 297 6.79 -7.71 -25.82
C GLN A 297 6.55 -9.23 -25.96
N LEU A 298 5.33 -9.70 -25.73
CA LEU A 298 4.98 -11.12 -25.85
C LEU A 298 4.90 -11.63 -27.29
N ARG A 299 4.83 -10.72 -28.27
CA ARG A 299 4.79 -11.06 -29.71
C ARG A 299 6.17 -11.11 -30.38
N ASN A 300 7.19 -10.59 -29.70
CA ASN A 300 8.58 -10.57 -30.16
C ASN A 300 9.37 -11.78 -29.66
#